data_0b3d04cf5e93a57a5b80e54addaefa68
#
_entry.id   0b3d04cf5e93a57a5b80e54addaefa68
#
_cell.length_a   1.000
_cell.length_b   1.000
_cell.length_c   1.000
_cell.angle_alpha   90.00
_cell.angle_beta   90.00
_cell.angle_gamma   90.00
#
_symmetry.space_group_name_H-M   'P 1'
#
loop_
_entity.id
_entity.type
_entity.pdbx_description
1 polymer ?
#
loop_
_entity_poly.entity_id
_entity_poly.type
_entity_poly.pdbx_seq_one_letter_code
_entity_poly.pdbx_strand_id
1 'polypeptide(L)'
;MSESPALITLEAARQAPLPPGRRSPEMMRHGSLEVRFYAPRGSDPQTPHDRDEVYVVVNGTGWFRRGGERHRFKPGDFLFVPAHVEHRFEDFSDDLELWVVFYGPEGGEKP
;
A
#
# COMPACT_ATOMS: atom_id res chain seq x y z
N MET A 1 -25.81 -0.21 0.33
CA MET A 1 -24.47 -0.71 0.61
C MET A 1 -23.63 0.40 1.24
N SER A 2 -22.91 0.08 2.26
CA SER A 2 -22.04 1.06 2.89
C SER A 2 -20.73 1.20 2.12
N GLU A 3 -20.35 2.43 1.80
CA GLU A 3 -19.07 2.73 1.19
C GLU A 3 -17.95 2.83 2.23
N SER A 4 -18.31 2.84 3.52
CA SER A 4 -17.37 2.95 4.63
C SER A 4 -17.64 1.84 5.64
N PRO A 5 -17.22 0.60 5.34
CA PRO A 5 -17.41 -0.51 6.26
C PRO A 5 -16.62 -0.29 7.56
N ALA A 6 -17.18 -0.73 8.67
CA ALA A 6 -16.48 -0.66 9.96
C ALA A 6 -15.34 -1.66 10.06
N LEU A 7 -15.40 -2.74 9.28
CA LEU A 7 -14.42 -3.82 9.33
C LEU A 7 -14.15 -4.33 7.92
N ILE A 8 -12.88 -4.46 7.59
CA ILE A 8 -12.42 -5.18 6.41
C ILE A 8 -11.51 -6.28 6.91
N THR A 9 -11.94 -7.53 6.74
CA THR A 9 -11.13 -8.66 7.21
C THR A 9 -9.96 -8.90 6.26
N LEU A 10 -8.88 -9.45 6.80
CA LEU A 10 -7.74 -9.86 5.99
C LEU A 10 -8.14 -10.94 4.98
N GLU A 11 -9.02 -11.84 5.36
CA GLU A 11 -9.52 -12.86 4.45
C GLU A 11 -10.24 -12.25 3.24
N ALA A 12 -11.12 -11.28 3.47
CA ALA A 12 -11.80 -10.58 2.38
C ALA A 12 -10.81 -9.87 1.46
N ALA A 13 -9.78 -9.25 2.04
CA ALA A 13 -8.75 -8.57 1.26
C ALA A 13 -7.97 -9.56 0.38
N ARG A 14 -7.63 -10.72 0.92
CA ARG A 14 -6.91 -11.75 0.17
C ARG A 14 -7.72 -12.33 -0.98
N GLN A 15 -9.05 -12.36 -0.83
CA GLN A 15 -9.96 -12.91 -1.83
C GLN A 15 -10.49 -11.87 -2.81
N ALA A 16 -10.22 -10.60 -2.59
CA ALA A 16 -10.74 -9.54 -3.44
C ALA A 16 -10.21 -9.68 -4.87
N PRO A 17 -11.08 -9.61 -5.88
CA PRO A 17 -10.63 -9.74 -7.27
C PRO A 17 -9.76 -8.54 -7.66
N LEU A 18 -8.72 -8.81 -8.43
CA LEU A 18 -7.84 -7.78 -8.95
C LEU A 18 -8.36 -7.35 -10.32
N PRO A 19 -8.83 -6.09 -10.47
CA PRO A 19 -9.30 -5.62 -11.77
C PRO A 19 -8.17 -5.62 -12.82
N PRO A 20 -8.51 -5.82 -14.10
CA PRO A 20 -7.50 -5.79 -15.16
C PRO A 20 -6.70 -4.49 -15.16
N GLY A 21 -5.38 -4.61 -15.29
CA GLY A 21 -4.47 -3.46 -15.32
C GLY A 21 -4.18 -2.84 -13.97
N ARG A 22 -4.75 -3.35 -12.89
CA ARG A 22 -4.52 -2.84 -11.53
C ARG A 22 -3.60 -3.76 -10.77
N ARG A 23 -2.83 -3.19 -9.81
CA ARG A 23 -1.88 -3.96 -8.99
C ARG A 23 -2.43 -4.32 -7.62
N SER A 24 -3.50 -3.66 -7.22
CA SER A 24 -4.12 -3.89 -5.92
C SER A 24 -5.62 -3.66 -6.01
N PRO A 25 -6.44 -4.48 -5.34
CA PRO A 25 -7.87 -4.20 -5.24
C PRO A 25 -8.11 -3.04 -4.28
N GLU A 26 -9.10 -2.21 -4.60
CA GLU A 26 -9.58 -1.17 -3.68
C GLU A 26 -10.55 -1.83 -2.71
N MET A 27 -10.31 -1.64 -1.41
CA MET A 27 -11.12 -2.27 -0.37
C MET A 27 -12.18 -1.34 0.19
N MET A 28 -11.89 -0.03 0.25
CA MET A 28 -12.88 0.96 0.63
C MET A 28 -12.42 2.35 0.22
N ARG A 29 -13.38 3.28 0.21
CA ARG A 29 -13.11 4.69 -0.06
C ARG A 29 -14.06 5.53 0.79
N HIS A 30 -13.52 6.58 1.40
CA HIS A 30 -14.32 7.53 2.16
C HIS A 30 -13.63 8.91 2.08
N GLY A 31 -14.22 9.85 1.35
CA GLY A 31 -13.56 11.13 1.10
C GLY A 31 -12.24 10.93 0.39
N SER A 32 -11.17 11.50 0.94
CA SER A 32 -9.82 11.30 0.39
C SER A 32 -9.19 9.97 0.79
N LEU A 33 -9.77 9.29 1.78
CA LEU A 33 -9.24 7.99 2.23
C LEU A 33 -9.52 6.91 1.19
N GLU A 34 -8.47 6.22 0.80
CA GLU A 34 -8.56 5.08 -0.12
C GLU A 34 -7.72 3.94 0.46
N VAL A 35 -8.36 2.81 0.75
CA VAL A 35 -7.69 1.65 1.31
C VAL A 35 -7.62 0.57 0.26
N ARG A 36 -6.41 0.03 0.05
CA ARG A 36 -6.15 -1.03 -0.91
C ARG A 36 -5.39 -2.15 -0.20
N PHE A 37 -5.32 -3.31 -0.85
CA PHE A 37 -4.53 -4.44 -0.36
C PHE A 37 -3.53 -4.83 -1.44
N TYR A 38 -2.25 -4.88 -1.10
CA TYR A 38 -1.19 -5.11 -2.07
C TYR A 38 -0.39 -6.36 -1.71
N ALA A 39 -0.27 -7.25 -2.67
CA ALA A 39 0.47 -8.50 -2.51
C ALA A 39 1.37 -8.72 -3.73
N PRO A 40 2.46 -7.94 -3.85
CA PRO A 40 3.34 -8.07 -5.01
C PRO A 40 4.04 -9.43 -5.03
N ARG A 41 4.33 -9.91 -6.22
CA ARG A 41 5.04 -11.18 -6.41
C ARG A 41 6.20 -10.96 -7.37
N GLY A 42 7.41 -11.29 -6.90
CA GLY A 42 8.63 -11.21 -7.68
C GLY A 42 9.20 -9.81 -7.83
N SER A 43 8.41 -8.85 -8.25
CA SER A 43 8.85 -7.47 -8.44
C SER A 43 7.77 -6.48 -8.06
N ASP A 44 8.18 -5.24 -7.87
CA ASP A 44 7.28 -4.13 -7.51
C ASP A 44 7.53 -2.96 -8.45
N PRO A 45 6.90 -2.93 -9.63
CA PRO A 45 7.16 -1.91 -10.63
C PRO A 45 6.33 -0.64 -10.40
N GLN A 46 6.33 -0.11 -9.18
CA GLN A 46 5.57 1.08 -8.84
C GLN A 46 6.18 2.34 -9.43
N THR A 47 5.30 3.34 -9.64
CA THR A 47 5.70 4.70 -9.99
C THR A 47 5.26 5.64 -8.87
N PRO A 48 5.85 6.82 -8.74
CA PRO A 48 5.44 7.77 -7.71
C PRO A 48 3.95 8.13 -7.83
N HIS A 49 3.34 8.42 -6.69
CA HIS A 49 1.93 8.82 -6.59
C HIS A 49 1.82 10.28 -6.20
N ASP A 50 0.69 10.89 -6.48
CA ASP A 50 0.46 12.31 -6.22
C ASP A 50 -0.24 12.59 -4.89
N ARG A 51 -0.46 11.55 -4.06
CA ARG A 51 -0.99 11.69 -2.70
C ARG A 51 -0.08 10.98 -1.71
N ASP A 52 -0.22 11.34 -0.44
CA ASP A 52 0.50 10.67 0.63
C ASP A 52 0.00 9.24 0.79
N GLU A 53 0.90 8.35 1.16
CA GLU A 53 0.62 6.92 1.20
C GLU A 53 1.21 6.28 2.45
N VAL A 54 0.45 5.35 3.03
CA VAL A 54 0.87 4.55 4.17
C VAL A 54 0.77 3.08 3.81
N TYR A 55 1.78 2.31 4.21
CA TYR A 55 1.72 0.85 4.18
C TYR A 55 1.76 0.30 5.58
N VAL A 56 0.98 -0.75 5.82
CA VAL A 56 1.12 -1.57 7.04
C VAL A 56 1.42 -2.98 6.59
N VAL A 57 2.57 -3.51 7.02
CA VAL A 57 3.02 -4.84 6.62
C VAL A 57 2.22 -5.89 7.40
N VAL A 58 1.50 -6.74 6.68
CA VAL A 58 0.73 -7.84 7.26
C VAL A 58 1.58 -9.09 7.34
N ASN A 59 2.27 -9.41 6.26
CA ASN A 59 3.05 -10.64 6.13
C ASN A 59 4.25 -10.38 5.24
N GLY A 60 5.32 -11.13 5.46
CA GLY A 60 6.50 -11.03 4.61
C GLY A 60 7.56 -10.08 5.15
N THR A 61 8.76 -10.18 4.55
CA THR A 61 9.93 -9.37 4.89
C THR A 61 10.59 -8.89 3.60
N GLY A 62 11.46 -7.91 3.72
CA GLY A 62 12.20 -7.38 2.58
C GLY A 62 12.76 -6.01 2.87
N TRP A 63 13.01 -5.27 1.80
CA TRP A 63 13.55 -3.92 1.87
C TRP A 63 12.58 -2.93 1.24
N PHE A 64 12.43 -1.77 1.87
CA PHE A 64 11.62 -0.67 1.36
C PHE A 64 12.55 0.47 0.97
N ARG A 65 12.54 0.82 -0.32
CA ARG A 65 13.28 1.97 -0.83
C ARG A 65 12.36 3.17 -0.92
N ARG A 66 12.78 4.29 -0.32
CA ARG A 66 12.07 5.56 -0.43
C ARG A 66 13.09 6.65 -0.75
N GLY A 67 13.07 7.16 -1.98
CA GLY A 67 14.10 8.09 -2.43
C GLY A 67 15.47 7.45 -2.32
N GLY A 68 16.38 8.10 -1.61
CA GLY A 68 17.73 7.59 -1.36
C GLY A 68 17.85 6.68 -0.14
N GLU A 69 16.74 6.44 0.57
CA GLU A 69 16.75 5.60 1.79
C GLU A 69 16.37 4.17 1.46
N ARG A 70 16.88 3.24 2.26
CA ARG A 70 16.51 1.83 2.14
C ARG A 70 16.36 1.24 3.53
N HIS A 71 15.19 0.69 3.85
CA HIS A 71 14.84 0.21 5.19
C HIS A 71 14.37 -1.23 5.14
N ARG A 72 14.85 -2.04 6.08
CA ARG A 72 14.36 -3.40 6.25
C ARG A 72 13.06 -3.39 7.03
N PHE A 73 12.08 -4.19 6.58
CA PHE A 73 10.77 -4.27 7.23
C PHE A 73 10.41 -5.71 7.58
N LYS A 74 9.44 -5.84 8.47
CA LYS A 74 8.86 -7.12 8.90
C LYS A 74 7.38 -6.93 9.21
N PRO A 75 6.62 -7.98 9.43
CA PRO A 75 5.20 -7.87 9.77
C PRO A 75 4.95 -6.94 10.96
N GLY A 76 3.92 -6.10 10.84
CA GLY A 76 3.56 -5.11 11.83
C GLY A 76 4.19 -3.75 11.62
N ASP A 77 5.18 -3.62 10.74
CA ASP A 77 5.84 -2.34 10.52
C ASP A 77 4.95 -1.39 9.71
N PHE A 78 5.11 -0.11 9.99
CA PHE A 78 4.38 0.99 9.36
C PHE A 78 5.35 1.77 8.47
N LEU A 79 4.99 1.98 7.20
CA LEU A 79 5.82 2.68 6.25
C LEU A 79 5.07 3.88 5.70
N PHE A 80 5.77 4.99 5.53
CA PHE A 80 5.16 6.22 5.04
C PHE A 80 5.91 6.75 3.82
N VAL A 81 5.14 7.21 2.82
CA VAL A 81 5.68 7.81 1.60
C VAL A 81 4.92 9.10 1.32
N PRO A 82 5.58 10.26 1.35
CA PRO A 82 4.93 11.48 0.91
C PRO A 82 4.68 11.47 -0.60
N ALA A 83 3.74 12.29 -1.05
CA ALA A 83 3.41 12.42 -2.46
C ALA A 83 4.67 12.70 -3.30
N HIS A 84 4.70 12.15 -4.50
CA HIS A 84 5.75 12.33 -5.53
C HIS A 84 7.10 11.70 -5.21
N VAL A 85 7.26 11.04 -4.07
CA VAL A 85 8.52 10.40 -3.72
C VAL A 85 8.57 9.01 -4.35
N GLU A 86 9.66 8.74 -5.06
CA GLU A 86 9.90 7.42 -5.64
C GLU A 86 10.08 6.38 -4.53
N HIS A 87 9.41 5.24 -4.68
CA HIS A 87 9.46 4.18 -3.68
C HIS A 87 9.16 2.83 -4.32
N ARG A 88 9.68 1.77 -3.69
CA ARG A 88 9.38 0.39 -4.09
C ARG A 88 9.81 -0.59 -3.02
N PHE A 89 9.21 -1.77 -3.07
CA PHE A 89 9.67 -2.91 -2.28
C PHE A 89 10.71 -3.67 -3.09
N GLU A 90 11.80 -4.10 -2.42
CA GLU A 90 12.92 -4.79 -3.05
C GLU A 90 13.28 -6.03 -2.24
N ASP A 91 13.76 -7.07 -2.93
CA ASP A 91 14.27 -8.29 -2.29
C ASP A 91 13.32 -8.81 -1.21
N PHE A 92 12.04 -8.85 -1.54
CA PHE A 92 11.00 -9.22 -0.60
C PHE A 92 10.58 -10.69 -0.74
N SER A 93 10.04 -11.24 0.33
CA SER A 93 9.59 -12.62 0.36
C SER A 93 8.32 -12.82 -0.47
N ASP A 94 8.09 -14.07 -0.88
CA ASP A 94 6.97 -14.42 -1.77
C ASP A 94 5.59 -14.25 -1.12
N ASP A 95 5.55 -14.12 0.21
CA ASP A 95 4.32 -13.99 0.99
C ASP A 95 4.01 -12.54 1.39
N LEU A 96 4.67 -11.57 0.78
CA LEU A 96 4.47 -10.16 1.13
C LEU A 96 3.03 -9.74 0.92
N GLU A 97 2.45 -9.16 1.97
CA GLU A 97 1.10 -8.60 1.96
C GLU A 97 1.08 -7.31 2.77
N LEU A 98 0.44 -6.28 2.23
CA LEU A 98 0.39 -4.96 2.84
C LEU A 98 -0.99 -4.34 2.71
N TRP A 99 -1.44 -3.69 3.79
CA TRP A 99 -2.49 -2.69 3.64
C TRP A 99 -1.87 -1.44 3.05
N VAL A 100 -2.57 -0.82 2.13
CA VAL A 100 -2.16 0.43 1.48
C VAL A 100 -3.24 1.47 1.73
N VAL A 101 -2.84 2.64 2.21
CA VAL A 101 -3.76 3.74 2.49
C VAL A 101 -3.25 4.99 1.79
N PHE A 102 -4.06 5.51 0.88
CA PHE A 102 -3.87 6.85 0.33
C PHE A 102 -4.80 7.81 1.05
N TYR A 103 -4.33 9.01 1.34
CA TYR A 103 -5.13 10.00 2.04
C TYR A 103 -4.69 11.42 1.68
N GLY A 104 -5.56 12.38 1.98
CA GLY A 104 -5.25 13.78 1.83
C GLY A 104 -5.37 14.27 0.39
N PRO A 105 -4.95 15.52 0.13
CA PRO A 105 -5.11 16.14 -1.18
C PRO A 105 -4.07 15.67 -2.18
N GLU A 106 -4.36 15.89 -3.46
CA GLU A 106 -3.34 15.78 -4.50
C GLU A 106 -2.20 16.75 -4.19
N GLY A 107 -0.97 16.27 -4.39
CA GLY A 107 0.23 17.03 -4.03
C GLY A 107 0.71 16.77 -2.63
N GLY A 108 -0.08 16.09 -1.81
CA GLY A 108 0.27 15.73 -0.44
C GLY A 108 -0.11 16.79 0.59
N GLU A 109 -0.13 16.37 1.86
CA GLU A 109 -0.36 17.27 2.98
C GLU A 109 0.90 18.11 3.22
N LYS A 110 0.70 19.27 3.80
CA LYS A 110 1.83 20.08 4.30
C LYS A 110 2.21 19.56 5.68
N PRO A 111 3.52 19.46 5.95
CA PRO A 111 3.98 19.00 7.26
C PRO A 111 3.61 19.97 8.38
#